data_15c3c8a0f55177fb2e6152cfc8483fe0
#
_entry.id   15c3c8a0f55177fb2e6152cfc8483fe0
#
_cell.length_a   1.000
_cell.length_b   1.000
_cell.length_c   1.000
_cell.angle_alpha   90.00
_cell.angle_beta   90.00
_cell.angle_gamma   90.00
#
_symmetry.space_group_name_H-M   'P 1'
#
loop_
_entity.id
_entity.type
_entity.pdbx_description
1 polymer ?
#
loop_
_entity_poly.entity_id
_entity_poly.type
_entity_poly.pdbx_seq_one_letter_code
_entity_poly.pdbx_strand_id
1 'polypeptide(L)'
;MRRRKRRKNPYKIKIKKETATKGLIVILFISVFTGLLTPLGTTPYTYLVKTMQGNTTNNISEHLPLTLINNIPIMVVLVMFLVILIFTDTKIKLRDLFMLSGLVLLAFMTRRQTSLLVLIGSFIFSKLVASMFEKYAPEAKNELLSALNNKKVDAIVILLVIIMSLGMYSGKIGNSFVSKKNYPVEATEWILQNLDVKNMKLFNEYNYGSYLLYKGVPVFIDSRADLYAPEFNGKRAENGEYDGRDIFTDFIKTSSMERYYEDTFEKYDITHIILKKKSKLNTFISNDSGFLEMYNDDNFVVYERCK
;
A
#
# COMPACT_ATOMS: atom_id res chain seq x y z
N MET A 1 -14.71 37.71 -49.69
CA MET A 1 -14.34 36.33 -49.26
C MET A 1 -14.42 36.21 -47.71
N ARG A 2 -15.53 35.71 -47.15
CA ARG A 2 -15.74 35.55 -45.68
C ARG A 2 -14.95 34.33 -45.22
N ARG A 3 -13.86 34.51 -44.44
CA ARG A 3 -13.17 33.43 -43.72
C ARG A 3 -14.19 32.73 -42.81
N ARG A 4 -14.62 31.51 -43.14
CA ARG A 4 -15.35 30.61 -42.25
C ARG A 4 -14.51 30.44 -40.99
N LYS A 5 -14.92 31.05 -39.87
CA LYS A 5 -14.38 30.71 -38.55
C LYS A 5 -14.64 29.20 -38.34
N ARG A 6 -13.59 28.38 -38.41
CA ARG A 6 -13.69 26.97 -38.02
C ARG A 6 -14.33 26.92 -36.63
N ARG A 7 -15.53 26.35 -36.51
CA ARG A 7 -16.17 26.06 -35.23
C ARG A 7 -15.17 25.18 -34.46
N LYS A 8 -14.61 25.73 -33.39
CA LYS A 8 -13.77 24.94 -32.45
C LYS A 8 -14.68 23.89 -31.86
N ASN A 9 -14.28 22.61 -31.97
CA ASN A 9 -15.01 21.52 -31.31
C ASN A 9 -15.03 21.78 -29.80
N PRO A 10 -16.19 22.04 -29.15
CA PRO A 10 -16.27 22.41 -27.76
C PRO A 10 -15.88 21.28 -26.80
N TYR A 11 -15.94 20.02 -27.28
CA TYR A 11 -15.71 18.83 -26.47
C TYR A 11 -14.30 18.26 -26.60
N LYS A 12 -13.34 19.01 -27.13
CA LYS A 12 -11.95 18.58 -27.25
C LYS A 12 -11.15 19.08 -26.06
N ILE A 13 -10.42 18.17 -25.37
CA ILE A 13 -9.45 18.54 -24.33
C ILE A 13 -8.46 19.57 -24.86
N LYS A 14 -8.34 20.72 -24.20
CA LYS A 14 -7.50 21.84 -24.62
C LYS A 14 -6.18 21.79 -23.86
N ILE A 15 -5.09 21.69 -24.60
CA ILE A 15 -3.74 21.58 -24.08
C ILE A 15 -3.03 22.92 -24.18
N LYS A 16 -2.39 23.36 -23.09
CA LYS A 16 -1.49 24.50 -23.09
C LYS A 16 -0.08 24.03 -23.48
N LYS A 17 0.52 24.62 -24.50
CA LYS A 17 1.93 24.36 -24.87
C LYS A 17 2.85 24.80 -23.74
N GLU A 18 3.85 23.99 -23.44
CA GLU A 18 4.86 24.28 -22.44
C GLU A 18 6.27 24.12 -23.05
N THR A 19 7.16 25.05 -22.75
CA THR A 19 8.52 25.08 -23.33
C THR A 19 9.48 24.11 -22.65
N ALA A 20 9.16 23.69 -21.41
CA ALA A 20 10.02 22.85 -20.59
C ALA A 20 9.98 21.34 -20.97
N THR A 21 9.13 20.93 -21.94
CA THR A 21 8.93 19.49 -22.26
C THR A 21 10.23 18.81 -22.67
N LYS A 22 11.10 19.47 -23.43
CA LYS A 22 12.39 18.90 -23.85
C LYS A 22 13.31 18.62 -22.65
N GLY A 23 13.40 19.58 -21.71
CA GLY A 23 14.18 19.40 -20.48
C GLY A 23 13.67 18.26 -19.62
N LEU A 24 12.35 18.09 -19.51
CA LEU A 24 11.74 16.99 -18.76
C LEU A 24 12.05 15.61 -19.38
N ILE A 25 12.09 15.52 -20.71
CA ILE A 25 12.49 14.28 -21.40
C ILE A 25 13.96 13.95 -21.10
N VAL A 26 14.85 14.92 -21.16
CA VAL A 26 16.26 14.74 -20.83
C VAL A 26 16.41 14.27 -19.37
N ILE A 27 15.72 14.92 -18.44
CA ILE A 27 15.72 14.53 -17.01
C ILE A 27 15.21 13.10 -16.83
N LEU A 28 14.14 12.70 -17.55
CA LEU A 28 13.63 11.33 -17.50
C LEU A 28 14.71 10.31 -17.87
N PHE A 29 15.40 10.51 -19.00
CA PHE A 29 16.48 9.61 -19.41
C PHE A 29 17.63 9.58 -18.40
N ILE A 30 18.08 10.75 -17.93
CA ILE A 30 19.12 10.81 -16.91
C ILE A 30 18.69 10.06 -15.64
N SER A 31 17.44 10.22 -15.18
CA SER A 31 16.91 9.58 -13.99
C SER A 31 16.91 8.04 -14.09
N VAL A 32 16.71 7.48 -15.26
CA VAL A 32 16.84 6.02 -15.47
C VAL A 32 18.27 5.58 -15.21
N PHE A 33 19.28 6.33 -15.67
CA PHE A 33 20.68 5.96 -15.47
C PHE A 33 21.17 6.23 -14.04
N THR A 34 20.60 7.19 -13.31
CA THR A 34 21.00 7.48 -11.92
C THR A 34 20.74 6.31 -10.97
N GLY A 35 19.74 5.47 -11.26
CA GLY A 35 19.50 4.24 -10.50
C GLY A 35 20.67 3.24 -10.54
N LEU A 36 21.47 3.26 -11.62
CA LEU A 36 22.65 2.41 -11.77
C LEU A 36 23.88 2.95 -11.01
N LEU A 37 23.87 4.24 -10.63
CA LEU A 37 24.98 4.88 -9.91
C LEU A 37 24.93 4.68 -8.40
N THR A 38 23.97 3.89 -7.90
CA THR A 38 23.90 3.52 -6.49
C THR A 38 24.88 2.38 -6.17
N PRO A 39 25.29 2.22 -4.88
CA PRO A 39 26.11 1.07 -4.47
C PRO A 39 25.46 -0.28 -4.79
N LEU A 40 24.17 -0.33 -5.04
CA LEU A 40 23.40 -1.53 -5.38
C LEU A 40 23.46 -1.88 -6.88
N GLY A 41 24.05 -1.02 -7.73
CA GLY A 41 24.18 -1.24 -9.19
C GLY A 41 22.83 -1.52 -9.86
N THR A 42 22.70 -2.69 -10.48
CA THR A 42 21.48 -3.12 -11.18
C THR A 42 20.37 -3.65 -10.26
N THR A 43 20.66 -3.86 -8.97
CA THR A 43 19.72 -4.49 -8.03
C THR A 43 18.33 -3.83 -7.96
N PRO A 44 18.18 -2.48 -7.98
CA PRO A 44 16.84 -1.87 -7.97
C PRO A 44 15.96 -2.29 -9.15
N TYR A 45 16.56 -2.49 -10.33
CA TYR A 45 15.83 -2.91 -11.53
C TYR A 45 15.51 -4.40 -11.54
N THR A 46 16.51 -5.23 -11.18
CA THR A 46 16.32 -6.68 -11.08
C THR A 46 15.34 -7.05 -9.98
N TYR A 47 15.35 -6.32 -8.85
CA TYR A 47 14.36 -6.47 -7.79
C TYR A 47 12.93 -6.19 -8.29
N LEU A 48 12.73 -5.09 -9.01
CA LEU A 48 11.42 -4.75 -9.58
C LEU A 48 10.91 -5.86 -10.52
N VAL A 49 11.77 -6.36 -11.40
CA VAL A 49 11.42 -7.45 -12.34
C VAL A 49 11.03 -8.72 -11.57
N LYS A 50 11.82 -9.12 -10.57
CA LYS A 50 11.54 -10.28 -9.72
C LYS A 50 10.21 -10.15 -8.99
N THR A 51 9.96 -8.98 -8.38
CA THR A 51 8.69 -8.71 -7.66
C THR A 51 7.47 -8.77 -8.60
N MET A 52 7.61 -8.31 -9.85
CA MET A 52 6.53 -8.39 -10.84
C MET A 52 6.28 -9.80 -11.37
N GLN A 53 7.28 -10.68 -11.34
CA GLN A 53 7.17 -12.06 -11.78
C GLN A 53 6.69 -13.02 -10.69
N GLY A 54 6.88 -12.64 -9.42
CA GLY A 54 6.56 -13.48 -8.26
C GLY A 54 5.08 -13.47 -7.87
N ASN A 55 4.69 -14.48 -7.06
CA ASN A 55 3.32 -14.63 -6.54
C ASN A 55 3.00 -13.74 -5.34
N THR A 56 4.00 -13.07 -4.76
CA THR A 56 3.79 -12.21 -3.58
C THR A 56 2.83 -11.06 -3.83
N THR A 57 2.85 -10.50 -5.04
CA THR A 57 1.99 -9.38 -5.45
C THR A 57 0.51 -9.73 -5.44
N ASN A 58 0.15 -10.97 -5.70
CA ASN A 58 -1.24 -11.44 -5.78
C ASN A 58 -1.88 -11.66 -4.40
N ASN A 59 -1.07 -11.85 -3.36
CA ASN A 59 -1.52 -12.22 -2.02
C ASN A 59 -1.43 -11.06 -1.02
N ILE A 60 -0.78 -9.95 -1.39
CA ILE A 60 -0.67 -8.76 -0.54
C ILE A 60 -1.72 -7.74 -0.97
N SER A 61 -2.64 -7.41 -0.08
CA SER A 61 -3.79 -6.53 -0.38
C SER A 61 -3.40 -5.15 -0.93
N GLU A 62 -2.24 -4.63 -0.54
CA GLU A 62 -1.71 -3.34 -1.03
C GLU A 62 -1.26 -3.40 -2.49
N HIS A 63 -0.83 -4.57 -2.96
CA HIS A 63 -0.35 -4.80 -4.33
C HIS A 63 -1.49 -5.08 -5.31
N LEU A 64 -2.67 -5.43 -4.80
CA LEU A 64 -3.84 -5.69 -5.64
C LEU A 64 -4.27 -4.43 -6.41
N PRO A 65 -4.86 -4.60 -7.61
CA PRO A 65 -5.41 -3.49 -8.39
C PRO A 65 -6.46 -2.69 -7.62
N LEU A 66 -6.51 -1.39 -7.88
CA LEU A 66 -7.58 -0.52 -7.37
C LEU A 66 -8.89 -0.85 -8.11
N THR A 67 -9.92 -1.18 -7.35
CA THR A 67 -11.29 -1.33 -7.88
C THR A 67 -12.10 -0.07 -7.60
N LEU A 68 -12.73 0.52 -8.62
CA LEU A 68 -13.50 1.76 -8.50
C LEU A 68 -14.72 1.59 -7.59
N ILE A 69 -15.36 0.42 -7.60
CA ILE A 69 -16.54 0.11 -6.77
C ILE A 69 -16.23 0.30 -5.28
N ASN A 70 -15.04 -0.10 -4.85
CA ASN A 70 -14.63 0.02 -3.46
C ASN A 70 -14.01 1.38 -3.12
N ASN A 71 -13.86 2.28 -4.11
CA ASN A 71 -13.19 3.57 -3.98
C ASN A 71 -14.01 4.69 -4.64
N ILE A 72 -15.28 4.78 -4.28
CA ILE A 72 -16.25 5.76 -4.79
C ILE A 72 -15.71 7.20 -4.78
N PRO A 73 -15.03 7.71 -3.72
CA PRO A 73 -14.51 9.07 -3.73
C PRO A 73 -13.51 9.33 -4.87
N ILE A 74 -12.63 8.38 -5.16
CA ILE A 74 -11.66 8.49 -6.27
C ILE A 74 -12.39 8.48 -7.59
N MET A 75 -13.38 7.61 -7.77
CA MET A 75 -14.22 7.56 -8.96
C MET A 75 -14.91 8.91 -9.21
N VAL A 76 -15.54 9.50 -8.18
CA VAL A 76 -16.23 10.79 -8.27
C VAL A 76 -15.25 11.89 -8.69
N VAL A 77 -14.07 11.97 -8.06
CA VAL A 77 -13.04 12.98 -8.42
C VAL A 77 -12.57 12.82 -9.87
N LEU A 78 -12.34 11.58 -10.32
CA LEU A 78 -11.94 11.31 -11.72
C LEU A 78 -13.05 11.73 -12.71
N VAL A 79 -14.32 11.43 -12.42
CA VAL A 79 -15.46 11.86 -13.23
C VAL A 79 -15.56 13.37 -13.25
N MET A 80 -15.47 14.06 -12.11
CA MET A 80 -15.47 15.53 -12.05
C MET A 80 -14.32 16.13 -12.87
N PHE A 81 -13.14 15.53 -12.80
CA PHE A 81 -11.99 15.95 -13.59
C PHE A 81 -12.28 15.86 -15.09
N LEU A 82 -12.83 14.74 -15.55
CA LEU A 82 -13.23 14.54 -16.95
C LEU A 82 -14.33 15.52 -17.38
N VAL A 83 -15.35 15.74 -16.55
CA VAL A 83 -16.42 16.70 -16.81
C VAL A 83 -15.84 18.11 -17.00
N ILE A 84 -14.94 18.57 -16.12
CA ILE A 84 -14.30 19.88 -16.28
C ILE A 84 -13.50 19.96 -17.58
N LEU A 85 -12.71 18.95 -17.91
CA LEU A 85 -11.88 18.96 -19.12
C LEU A 85 -12.69 18.93 -20.40
N ILE A 86 -13.82 18.22 -20.44
CA ILE A 86 -14.62 18.00 -21.65
C ILE A 86 -15.61 19.15 -21.85
N PHE A 87 -16.36 19.52 -20.81
CA PHE A 87 -17.47 20.44 -20.93
C PHE A 87 -17.12 21.91 -20.67
N THR A 88 -15.94 22.18 -20.08
CA THR A 88 -15.47 23.56 -19.92
C THR A 88 -14.39 23.90 -20.92
N ASP A 89 -14.17 25.21 -21.12
CA ASP A 89 -13.07 25.72 -22.00
C ASP A 89 -11.76 25.90 -21.20
N THR A 90 -11.58 25.08 -20.13
CA THR A 90 -10.40 25.10 -19.28
C THR A 90 -9.26 24.34 -19.95
N LYS A 91 -8.05 24.90 -19.89
CA LYS A 91 -6.87 24.29 -20.49
C LYS A 91 -6.01 23.61 -19.43
N ILE A 92 -5.62 22.37 -19.71
CA ILE A 92 -4.63 21.65 -18.89
C ILE A 92 -3.26 21.70 -19.56
N LYS A 93 -2.19 21.80 -18.79
CA LYS A 93 -0.83 21.66 -19.31
C LYS A 93 -0.59 20.20 -19.71
N LEU A 94 0.10 19.98 -20.83
CA LEU A 94 0.39 18.63 -21.31
C LEU A 94 1.15 17.79 -20.29
N ARG A 95 2.11 18.40 -19.59
CA ARG A 95 2.85 17.77 -18.48
C ARG A 95 1.91 17.26 -17.39
N ASP A 96 0.97 18.10 -16.91
CA ASP A 96 0.05 17.78 -15.83
C ASP A 96 -0.92 16.67 -16.27
N LEU A 97 -1.32 16.67 -17.55
CA LEU A 97 -2.16 15.60 -18.12
C LEU A 97 -1.44 14.25 -18.15
N PHE A 98 -0.19 14.20 -18.64
CA PHE A 98 0.58 12.96 -18.67
C PHE A 98 0.91 12.46 -17.26
N MET A 99 1.27 13.37 -16.35
CA MET A 99 1.55 13.01 -14.97
C MET A 99 0.31 12.41 -14.28
N LEU A 100 -0.86 13.03 -14.46
CA LEU A 100 -2.11 12.49 -13.92
C LEU A 100 -2.46 11.14 -14.55
N SER A 101 -2.33 11.01 -15.87
CA SER A 101 -2.62 9.74 -16.58
C SER A 101 -1.71 8.62 -16.10
N GLY A 102 -0.42 8.89 -15.90
CA GLY A 102 0.53 7.93 -15.35
C GLY A 102 0.20 7.53 -13.89
N LEU A 103 -0.17 8.49 -13.05
CA LEU A 103 -0.57 8.23 -11.67
C LEU A 103 -1.87 7.41 -11.58
N VAL A 104 -2.84 7.71 -12.45
CA VAL A 104 -4.09 6.93 -12.55
C VAL A 104 -3.78 5.49 -12.97
N LEU A 105 -2.94 5.31 -14.01
CA LEU A 105 -2.52 3.98 -14.44
C LEU A 105 -1.84 3.21 -13.31
N LEU A 106 -0.88 3.82 -12.62
CA LEU A 106 -0.18 3.22 -11.49
C LEU A 106 -1.14 2.84 -10.35
N ALA A 107 -2.11 3.71 -10.02
CA ALA A 107 -3.09 3.43 -8.98
C ALA A 107 -4.01 2.24 -9.36
N PHE A 108 -4.37 2.11 -10.64
CA PHE A 108 -5.11 0.94 -11.13
C PHE A 108 -4.27 -0.34 -11.13
N MET A 109 -2.95 -0.23 -11.29
CA MET A 109 -2.07 -1.40 -11.19
C MET A 109 -1.90 -1.85 -9.73
N THR A 110 -1.75 -0.91 -8.79
CA THR A 110 -1.58 -1.24 -7.37
C THR A 110 -2.22 -0.21 -6.45
N ARG A 111 -2.95 -0.66 -5.44
CA ARG A 111 -3.61 0.21 -4.43
C ARG A 111 -2.60 1.08 -3.68
N ARG A 112 -1.39 0.62 -3.51
CA ARG A 112 -0.31 1.35 -2.83
C ARG A 112 -0.03 2.71 -3.47
N GLN A 113 -0.21 2.82 -4.80
CA GLN A 113 0.03 4.06 -5.55
C GLN A 113 -1.11 5.08 -5.44
N THR A 114 -2.22 4.71 -4.81
CA THR A 114 -3.37 5.62 -4.60
C THR A 114 -2.98 6.86 -3.81
N SER A 115 -2.09 6.73 -2.82
CA SER A 115 -1.60 7.86 -2.03
C SER A 115 -0.86 8.90 -2.90
N LEU A 116 -0.06 8.46 -3.86
CA LEU A 116 0.61 9.34 -4.82
C LEU A 116 -0.39 10.01 -5.76
N LEU A 117 -1.39 9.26 -6.25
CA LEU A 117 -2.47 9.83 -7.06
C LEU A 117 -3.23 10.92 -6.30
N VAL A 118 -3.59 10.67 -5.04
CA VAL A 118 -4.31 11.66 -4.21
C VAL A 118 -3.42 12.87 -3.94
N LEU A 119 -2.17 12.68 -3.53
CA LEU A 119 -1.26 13.75 -3.17
C LEU A 119 -0.94 14.66 -4.37
N ILE A 120 -0.46 14.09 -5.47
CA ILE A 120 -0.05 14.87 -6.65
C ILE A 120 -1.27 15.28 -7.49
N GLY A 121 -2.25 14.40 -7.62
CA GLY A 121 -3.48 14.64 -8.35
C GLY A 121 -4.29 15.79 -7.76
N SER A 122 -4.31 15.98 -6.45
CA SER A 122 -5.00 17.10 -5.79
C SER A 122 -4.44 18.46 -6.21
N PHE A 123 -3.10 18.59 -6.37
CA PHE A 123 -2.50 19.81 -6.89
C PHE A 123 -2.89 20.11 -8.33
N ILE A 124 -2.94 19.07 -9.19
CA ILE A 124 -3.35 19.22 -10.59
C ILE A 124 -4.84 19.60 -10.65
N PHE A 125 -5.66 18.94 -9.86
CA PHE A 125 -7.10 19.20 -9.78
C PHE A 125 -7.37 20.63 -9.27
N SER A 126 -6.70 21.07 -8.21
CA SER A 126 -6.84 22.42 -7.69
C SER A 126 -6.49 23.48 -8.70
N LYS A 127 -5.41 23.29 -9.49
CA LYS A 127 -5.04 24.21 -10.58
C LYS A 127 -6.11 24.25 -11.67
N LEU A 128 -6.70 23.10 -12.00
CA LEU A 128 -7.75 23.02 -13.02
C LEU A 128 -9.01 23.75 -12.56
N VAL A 129 -9.44 23.51 -11.31
CA VAL A 129 -10.58 24.17 -10.67
C VAL A 129 -10.34 25.68 -10.57
N ALA A 130 -9.17 26.11 -10.11
CA ALA A 130 -8.79 27.53 -10.06
C ALA A 130 -8.87 28.20 -11.43
N SER A 131 -8.39 27.52 -12.50
CA SER A 131 -8.47 28.02 -13.87
C SER A 131 -9.91 28.08 -14.39
N MET A 132 -10.77 27.16 -13.94
CA MET A 132 -12.20 27.18 -14.25
C MET A 132 -12.88 28.40 -13.60
N PHE A 133 -12.66 28.63 -12.30
CA PHE A 133 -13.20 29.79 -11.58
C PHE A 133 -12.70 31.11 -12.15
N GLU A 134 -11.41 31.20 -12.51
CA GLU A 134 -10.84 32.39 -13.14
C GLU A 134 -11.56 32.77 -14.45
N LYS A 135 -12.03 31.78 -15.18
CA LYS A 135 -12.65 31.99 -16.48
C LYS A 135 -14.16 32.20 -16.39
N TYR A 136 -14.86 31.47 -15.53
CA TYR A 136 -16.32 31.42 -15.48
C TYR A 136 -16.94 32.17 -14.31
N ALA A 137 -16.17 32.38 -13.22
CA ALA A 137 -16.62 33.07 -12.03
C ALA A 137 -15.47 33.89 -11.39
N PRO A 138 -14.93 34.91 -12.10
CA PRO A 138 -13.78 35.69 -11.61
C PRO A 138 -14.07 36.42 -10.29
N GLU A 139 -15.31 36.89 -10.10
CA GLU A 139 -15.74 37.55 -8.86
C GLU A 139 -15.67 36.60 -7.68
N ALA A 140 -16.23 35.42 -7.78
CA ALA A 140 -16.18 34.37 -6.75
C ALA A 140 -14.72 33.96 -6.43
N LYS A 141 -13.84 33.89 -7.46
CA LYS A 141 -12.41 33.64 -7.23
C LYS A 141 -11.79 34.76 -6.40
N ASN A 142 -12.06 36.03 -6.72
CA ASN A 142 -11.51 37.16 -6.02
C ASN A 142 -12.02 37.24 -4.58
N GLU A 143 -13.29 36.98 -4.34
CA GLU A 143 -13.86 36.89 -3.01
C GLU A 143 -13.22 35.76 -2.18
N LEU A 144 -13.07 34.56 -2.76
CA LEU A 144 -12.41 33.44 -2.11
C LEU A 144 -10.95 33.76 -1.76
N LEU A 145 -10.20 34.36 -2.70
CA LEU A 145 -8.81 34.76 -2.47
C LEU A 145 -8.70 35.86 -1.41
N SER A 146 -9.62 36.81 -1.38
CA SER A 146 -9.65 37.85 -0.35
C SER A 146 -9.96 37.26 1.03
N ALA A 147 -10.87 36.29 1.09
CA ALA A 147 -11.18 35.55 2.31
C ALA A 147 -9.99 34.74 2.81
N LEU A 148 -9.30 34.00 1.92
CA LEU A 148 -8.12 33.20 2.24
C LEU A 148 -6.90 34.05 2.59
N ASN A 149 -6.81 35.30 2.10
CA ASN A 149 -5.71 36.21 2.44
C ASN A 149 -5.99 37.02 3.74
N ASN A 150 -7.03 36.66 4.47
CA ASN A 150 -7.39 37.30 5.73
C ASN A 150 -6.78 36.54 6.91
N LYS A 151 -5.88 37.18 7.65
CA LYS A 151 -5.20 36.59 8.83
C LYS A 151 -6.18 36.00 9.87
N LYS A 152 -7.41 36.50 9.97
CA LYS A 152 -8.44 35.95 10.85
C LYS A 152 -8.93 34.59 10.33
N VAL A 153 -9.10 34.46 9.01
CA VAL A 153 -9.49 33.17 8.39
C VAL A 153 -8.38 32.14 8.54
N ASP A 154 -7.11 32.53 8.33
CA ASP A 154 -5.97 31.66 8.57
C ASP A 154 -5.94 31.15 10.02
N ALA A 155 -6.13 32.05 10.98
CA ALA A 155 -6.17 31.68 12.40
C ALA A 155 -7.30 30.71 12.72
N ILE A 156 -8.50 30.92 12.14
CA ILE A 156 -9.64 30.01 12.29
C ILE A 156 -9.35 28.65 11.68
N VAL A 157 -8.79 28.61 10.48
CA VAL A 157 -8.42 27.33 9.81
C VAL A 157 -7.39 26.56 10.62
N ILE A 158 -6.34 27.24 11.10
CA ILE A 158 -5.31 26.64 11.96
C ILE A 158 -5.96 26.09 13.23
N LEU A 159 -6.82 26.87 13.88
CA LEU A 159 -7.51 26.44 15.10
C LEU A 159 -8.38 25.21 14.84
N LEU A 160 -9.15 25.18 13.74
CA LEU A 160 -9.96 24.02 13.36
C LEU A 160 -9.07 22.76 13.09
N VAL A 161 -7.95 22.91 12.41
CA VAL A 161 -7.01 21.81 12.19
C VAL A 161 -6.45 21.29 13.51
N ILE A 162 -6.10 22.20 14.45
CA ILE A 162 -5.63 21.82 15.79
C ILE A 162 -6.75 21.06 16.54
N ILE A 163 -7.96 21.57 16.57
CA ILE A 163 -9.10 20.94 17.25
C ILE A 163 -9.39 19.56 16.65
N MET A 164 -9.42 19.44 15.32
CA MET A 164 -9.62 18.15 14.65
C MET A 164 -8.47 17.17 14.98
N SER A 165 -7.23 17.63 14.97
CA SER A 165 -6.05 16.82 15.31
C SER A 165 -6.13 16.35 16.77
N LEU A 166 -6.44 17.24 17.71
CA LEU A 166 -6.61 16.88 19.12
C LEU A 166 -7.79 15.91 19.31
N GLY A 167 -8.91 16.09 18.61
CA GLY A 167 -10.04 15.16 18.63
C GLY A 167 -9.66 13.77 18.11
N MET A 168 -8.90 13.68 17.03
CA MET A 168 -8.40 12.41 16.49
C MET A 168 -7.36 11.72 17.41
N TYR A 169 -6.59 12.51 18.15
CA TYR A 169 -5.58 12.00 19.08
C TYR A 169 -6.10 11.71 20.48
N SER A 170 -7.16 12.40 20.93
CA SER A 170 -7.69 12.26 22.29
C SER A 170 -8.05 10.83 22.68
N GLY A 171 -8.61 10.06 21.73
CA GLY A 171 -8.92 8.65 21.93
C GLY A 171 -7.69 7.71 21.91
N LYS A 172 -6.49 8.25 21.59
CA LYS A 172 -5.23 7.47 21.54
C LYS A 172 -4.30 7.79 22.70
N ILE A 173 -4.55 8.89 23.42
CA ILE A 173 -3.75 9.29 24.60
C ILE A 173 -4.02 8.29 25.71
N GLY A 174 -2.95 7.65 26.22
CA GLY A 174 -3.04 6.63 27.26
C GLY A 174 -3.20 5.19 26.75
N ASN A 175 -3.44 4.99 25.44
CA ASN A 175 -3.42 3.67 24.86
C ASN A 175 -1.98 3.20 24.62
N SER A 176 -1.73 1.90 24.79
CA SER A 176 -0.48 1.27 24.39
C SER A 176 -0.16 1.60 22.94
N PHE A 177 1.10 1.98 22.63
CA PHE A 177 1.57 2.23 21.27
C PHE A 177 1.36 1.02 20.36
N VAL A 178 1.44 -0.19 20.93
CA VAL A 178 1.19 -1.45 20.24
C VAL A 178 -0.20 -1.96 20.61
N SER A 179 -1.05 -2.15 19.62
CA SER A 179 -2.42 -2.67 19.81
C SER A 179 -2.38 -4.15 20.18
N LYS A 180 -2.74 -4.51 21.42
CA LYS A 180 -2.85 -5.89 21.89
C LYS A 180 -3.87 -6.75 21.09
N LYS A 181 -4.81 -6.11 20.40
CA LYS A 181 -5.76 -6.79 19.50
C LYS A 181 -5.10 -7.29 18.21
N ASN A 182 -4.09 -6.55 17.74
CA ASN A 182 -3.44 -6.83 16.45
C ASN A 182 -2.10 -7.52 16.59
N TYR A 183 -1.43 -7.33 17.72
CA TYR A 183 -0.11 -7.87 18.00
C TYR A 183 -0.15 -8.71 19.27
N PRO A 184 0.51 -9.87 19.28
CA PRO A 184 0.50 -10.82 20.40
C PRO A 184 1.45 -10.38 21.53
N VAL A 185 1.16 -9.24 22.18
CA VAL A 185 2.07 -8.64 23.16
C VAL A 185 2.27 -9.57 24.36
N GLU A 186 1.18 -9.99 24.99
CA GLU A 186 1.19 -10.83 26.19
C GLU A 186 1.65 -12.26 25.87
N ALA A 187 1.17 -12.83 24.75
CA ALA A 187 1.62 -14.13 24.29
C ALA A 187 3.13 -14.16 23.98
N THR A 188 3.68 -13.07 23.43
CA THR A 188 5.12 -12.97 23.15
C THR A 188 5.95 -12.93 24.45
N GLU A 189 5.51 -12.16 25.44
CA GLU A 189 6.15 -12.10 26.76
C GLU A 189 6.11 -13.47 27.44
N TRP A 190 4.97 -14.16 27.36
CA TRP A 190 4.83 -15.50 27.88
C TRP A 190 5.77 -16.50 27.19
N ILE A 191 5.86 -16.47 25.84
CA ILE A 191 6.79 -17.32 25.07
C ILE A 191 8.24 -17.11 25.54
N LEU A 192 8.68 -15.87 25.67
CA LEU A 192 10.06 -15.54 26.08
C LEU A 192 10.39 -16.00 27.49
N GLN A 193 9.39 -16.10 28.40
CA GLN A 193 9.56 -16.50 29.76
C GLN A 193 9.48 -18.03 29.99
N ASN A 194 8.70 -18.73 29.14
CA ASN A 194 8.32 -20.13 29.42
C ASN A 194 8.86 -21.13 28.39
N LEU A 195 9.29 -20.68 27.20
CA LEU A 195 9.73 -21.56 26.13
C LEU A 195 11.21 -21.35 25.77
N ASP A 196 11.87 -22.41 25.32
CA ASP A 196 13.21 -22.30 24.74
C ASP A 196 13.14 -21.83 23.29
N VAL A 197 13.15 -20.50 23.12
CA VAL A 197 13.06 -19.84 21.81
C VAL A 197 14.19 -20.20 20.84
N LYS A 198 15.34 -20.71 21.34
CA LYS A 198 16.47 -21.08 20.47
C LYS A 198 16.21 -22.35 19.69
N ASN A 199 15.52 -23.30 20.28
CA ASN A 199 15.20 -24.60 19.68
C ASN A 199 13.77 -24.66 19.13
N MET A 200 12.98 -23.60 19.33
CA MET A 200 11.61 -23.50 18.87
C MET A 200 11.54 -23.20 17.35
N LYS A 201 10.72 -23.94 16.64
CA LYS A 201 10.31 -23.64 15.26
C LYS A 201 8.85 -23.21 15.28
N LEU A 202 8.65 -21.89 15.30
CA LEU A 202 7.34 -21.28 15.50
C LEU A 202 6.64 -21.04 14.14
N PHE A 203 5.39 -21.50 13.98
CA PHE A 203 4.50 -21.03 12.93
C PHE A 203 3.70 -19.83 13.43
N ASN A 204 3.70 -18.74 12.66
CA ASN A 204 3.00 -17.50 12.97
C ASN A 204 2.35 -16.89 11.73
N GLU A 205 1.37 -16.00 11.93
CA GLU A 205 0.77 -15.26 10.83
C GLU A 205 1.65 -14.09 10.39
N TYR A 206 1.54 -13.74 9.12
CA TYR A 206 2.31 -12.69 8.42
C TYR A 206 2.25 -11.32 9.11
N ASN A 207 1.05 -10.91 9.58
CA ASN A 207 0.80 -9.53 10.01
C ASN A 207 1.53 -9.12 11.29
N TYR A 208 1.93 -10.06 12.13
CA TYR A 208 2.63 -9.77 13.39
C TYR A 208 4.00 -10.45 13.51
N GLY A 209 4.46 -11.13 12.46
CA GLY A 209 5.78 -11.76 12.45
C GLY A 209 6.91 -10.78 12.72
N SER A 210 6.87 -9.58 12.13
CA SER A 210 7.87 -8.54 12.38
C SER A 210 7.92 -8.08 13.86
N TYR A 211 6.78 -8.11 14.56
CA TYR A 211 6.73 -7.82 15.99
C TYR A 211 7.41 -8.92 16.83
N LEU A 212 7.12 -10.18 16.52
CA LEU A 212 7.77 -11.34 17.17
C LEU A 212 9.28 -11.29 16.96
N LEU A 213 9.73 -11.04 15.71
CA LEU A 213 11.15 -10.94 15.38
C LEU A 213 11.82 -9.77 16.14
N TYR A 214 11.17 -8.61 16.22
CA TYR A 214 11.67 -7.47 16.99
C TYR A 214 11.85 -7.80 18.48
N LYS A 215 10.99 -8.66 19.02
CA LYS A 215 11.07 -9.14 20.42
C LYS A 215 12.07 -10.28 20.60
N GLY A 216 12.71 -10.77 19.54
CA GLY A 216 13.70 -11.85 19.61
C GLY A 216 13.10 -13.26 19.52
N VAL A 217 11.84 -13.40 19.14
CA VAL A 217 11.19 -14.69 18.89
C VAL A 217 11.41 -15.09 17.44
N PRO A 218 11.90 -16.30 17.13
CA PRO A 218 12.05 -16.78 15.75
C PRO A 218 10.69 -16.89 15.08
N VAL A 219 10.63 -16.58 13.77
CA VAL A 219 9.38 -16.52 13.02
C VAL A 219 9.43 -17.42 11.80
N PHE A 220 8.29 -17.99 11.42
CA PHE A 220 8.10 -18.67 10.17
C PHE A 220 8.05 -17.68 8.99
N ILE A 221 7.31 -16.58 9.20
CA ILE A 221 7.11 -15.53 8.21
C ILE A 221 6.95 -14.17 8.87
N ASP A 222 7.36 -13.11 8.17
CA ASP A 222 7.13 -11.72 8.56
C ASP A 222 6.69 -10.85 7.36
N SER A 223 6.49 -9.55 7.59
CA SER A 223 6.01 -8.61 6.56
C SER A 223 6.96 -8.38 5.37
N ARG A 224 8.14 -8.99 5.35
CA ARG A 224 9.09 -8.97 4.22
C ARG A 224 8.83 -10.16 3.29
N ALA A 225 7.63 -10.21 2.70
CA ALA A 225 7.16 -11.31 1.86
C ALA A 225 8.19 -11.82 0.83
N ASP A 226 8.97 -10.89 0.25
CA ASP A 226 9.96 -11.20 -0.78
C ASP A 226 11.03 -12.18 -0.30
N LEU A 227 11.45 -12.11 0.98
CA LEU A 227 12.46 -13.02 1.52
C LEU A 227 12.00 -14.49 1.54
N TYR A 228 10.70 -14.71 1.53
CA TYR A 228 10.05 -16.02 1.63
C TYR A 228 9.59 -16.55 0.28
N ALA A 229 9.89 -15.81 -0.81
CA ALA A 229 9.55 -16.21 -2.18
C ALA A 229 10.79 -16.80 -2.90
N PRO A 230 10.61 -17.82 -3.75
CA PRO A 230 11.70 -18.53 -4.41
C PRO A 230 12.58 -17.62 -5.28
N GLU A 231 12.01 -16.55 -5.87
CA GLU A 231 12.71 -15.60 -6.69
C GLU A 231 13.81 -14.83 -5.93
N PHE A 232 13.67 -14.74 -4.59
CA PHE A 232 14.60 -13.99 -3.74
C PHE A 232 15.50 -14.88 -2.88
N ASN A 233 15.05 -16.09 -2.53
CA ASN A 233 15.81 -17.00 -1.68
C ASN A 233 16.49 -18.14 -2.46
N GLY A 234 16.22 -18.26 -3.78
CA GLY A 234 16.78 -19.27 -4.68
C GLY A 234 17.62 -18.70 -5.81
N LYS A 235 18.26 -19.59 -6.55
CA LYS A 235 18.94 -19.28 -7.80
C LYS A 235 18.03 -19.59 -8.99
N ARG A 236 18.18 -18.84 -10.05
CA ARG A 236 17.43 -19.09 -11.29
C ARG A 236 18.08 -20.23 -12.05
N ALA A 237 17.34 -21.28 -12.32
CA ALA A 237 17.77 -22.42 -13.14
C ALA A 237 17.69 -22.10 -14.64
N GLU A 238 18.29 -22.94 -15.49
CA GLU A 238 18.32 -22.77 -16.96
C GLU A 238 16.90 -22.79 -17.57
N ASN A 239 15.98 -23.56 -16.98
CA ASN A 239 14.58 -23.60 -17.39
C ASN A 239 13.76 -22.33 -17.02
N GLY A 240 14.41 -21.35 -16.36
CA GLY A 240 13.80 -20.08 -15.95
C GLY A 240 13.08 -20.12 -14.60
N GLU A 241 12.96 -21.28 -13.97
CA GLU A 241 12.41 -21.44 -12.64
C GLU A 241 13.44 -21.12 -11.55
N TYR A 242 12.98 -20.93 -10.32
CA TYR A 242 13.85 -20.70 -9.16
C TYR A 242 13.84 -21.93 -8.25
N ASP A 243 15.02 -22.33 -7.78
CA ASP A 243 15.22 -23.48 -6.88
C ASP A 243 14.96 -23.14 -5.39
N GLY A 244 14.54 -21.91 -5.12
CA GLY A 244 14.24 -21.45 -3.78
C GLY A 244 12.99 -22.07 -3.16
N ARG A 245 12.88 -21.99 -1.83
CA ARG A 245 11.69 -22.45 -1.09
C ARG A 245 10.59 -21.41 -1.21
N ASP A 246 9.39 -21.83 -1.58
CA ASP A 246 8.19 -20.98 -1.61
C ASP A 246 7.46 -21.01 -0.27
N ILE A 247 8.12 -20.46 0.75
CA ILE A 247 7.59 -20.38 2.12
C ILE A 247 6.33 -19.51 2.17
N PHE A 248 6.31 -18.43 1.35
CA PHE A 248 5.19 -17.50 1.32
C PHE A 248 3.90 -18.17 0.82
N THR A 249 3.96 -18.92 -0.28
CA THR A 249 2.81 -19.66 -0.80
C THR A 249 2.39 -20.78 0.16
N ASP A 250 3.33 -21.49 0.78
CA ASP A 250 3.03 -22.52 1.78
C ASP A 250 2.29 -21.90 2.98
N PHE A 251 2.74 -20.74 3.47
CA PHE A 251 2.04 -20.01 4.52
C PHE A 251 0.60 -19.63 4.10
N ILE A 252 0.43 -19.03 2.92
CA ILE A 252 -0.90 -18.60 2.43
C ILE A 252 -1.85 -19.79 2.34
N LYS A 253 -1.45 -20.89 1.70
CA LYS A 253 -2.27 -22.08 1.52
C LYS A 253 -2.64 -22.75 2.85
N THR A 254 -1.71 -22.76 3.80
CA THR A 254 -1.95 -23.30 5.15
C THR A 254 -2.91 -22.40 5.92
N SER A 255 -2.69 -21.09 5.94
CA SER A 255 -3.53 -20.13 6.68
C SER A 255 -4.93 -19.98 6.08
N SER A 256 -5.09 -20.13 4.76
CA SER A 256 -6.39 -20.13 4.07
C SER A 256 -7.12 -21.48 4.13
N MET A 257 -6.44 -22.54 4.60
CA MET A 257 -6.92 -23.93 4.61
C MET A 257 -7.11 -24.52 3.20
N GLU A 258 -6.32 -24.06 2.23
CA GLU A 258 -6.23 -24.65 0.89
C GLU A 258 -5.30 -25.89 0.86
N ARG A 259 -4.48 -26.04 1.90
CA ARG A 259 -3.61 -27.19 2.15
C ARG A 259 -3.84 -27.67 3.58
N TYR A 260 -3.71 -28.98 3.80
CA TYR A 260 -3.71 -29.53 5.14
C TYR A 260 -2.50 -28.99 5.93
N TYR A 261 -2.75 -28.47 7.11
CA TYR A 261 -1.72 -27.75 7.88
C TYR A 261 -0.57 -28.65 8.31
N GLU A 262 -0.85 -29.94 8.60
CA GLU A 262 0.18 -30.89 9.01
C GLU A 262 1.25 -31.09 7.92
N ASP A 263 0.88 -31.09 6.63
CA ASP A 263 1.85 -31.18 5.54
C ASP A 263 2.90 -30.07 5.60
N THR A 264 2.46 -28.86 5.96
CA THR A 264 3.37 -27.71 6.13
C THR A 264 4.15 -27.81 7.43
N PHE A 265 3.51 -28.22 8.50
CA PHE A 265 4.17 -28.34 9.81
C PHE A 265 5.24 -29.43 9.80
N GLU A 266 5.01 -30.53 9.13
CA GLU A 266 6.02 -31.58 8.93
C GLU A 266 7.15 -31.09 8.03
N LYS A 267 6.83 -30.48 6.89
CA LYS A 267 7.81 -29.95 5.94
C LYS A 267 8.84 -29.01 6.56
N TYR A 268 8.41 -28.21 7.55
CA TYR A 268 9.26 -27.21 8.20
C TYR A 268 9.62 -27.55 9.65
N ASP A 269 9.29 -28.76 10.12
CA ASP A 269 9.50 -29.23 11.50
C ASP A 269 8.95 -28.27 12.55
N ILE A 270 7.75 -27.73 12.33
CA ILE A 270 7.10 -26.79 13.24
C ILE A 270 6.83 -27.48 14.57
N THR A 271 7.26 -26.85 15.66
CA THR A 271 7.08 -27.33 17.03
C THR A 271 6.02 -26.55 17.79
N HIS A 272 5.88 -25.26 17.50
CA HIS A 272 4.94 -24.38 18.20
C HIS A 272 4.19 -23.52 17.20
N ILE A 273 3.01 -23.05 17.57
CA ILE A 273 2.13 -22.28 16.72
C ILE A 273 1.56 -21.13 17.54
N ILE A 274 1.57 -19.92 16.98
CA ILE A 274 0.86 -18.78 17.55
C ILE A 274 -0.17 -18.28 16.53
N LEU A 275 -1.43 -18.17 16.95
CA LEU A 275 -2.55 -17.79 16.09
C LEU A 275 -3.45 -16.76 16.75
N LYS A 276 -4.15 -15.97 15.92
CA LYS A 276 -5.32 -15.23 16.38
C LYS A 276 -6.47 -16.20 16.65
N LYS A 277 -7.18 -16.03 17.78
CA LYS A 277 -8.34 -16.86 18.13
C LYS A 277 -9.40 -16.94 17.03
N LYS A 278 -9.57 -15.85 16.26
CA LYS A 278 -10.56 -15.77 15.17
C LYS A 278 -10.02 -16.21 13.81
N SER A 279 -8.80 -16.76 13.73
CA SER A 279 -8.27 -17.27 12.47
C SER A 279 -8.94 -18.60 12.08
N LYS A 280 -9.05 -18.84 10.77
CA LYS A 280 -9.60 -20.12 10.27
C LYS A 280 -8.79 -21.32 10.78
N LEU A 281 -7.47 -21.21 10.71
CA LEU A 281 -6.57 -22.27 11.12
C LEU A 281 -6.76 -22.62 12.61
N ASN A 282 -6.98 -21.63 13.47
CA ASN A 282 -7.25 -21.86 14.88
C ASN A 282 -8.49 -22.71 15.13
N THR A 283 -9.55 -22.53 14.33
CA THR A 283 -10.79 -23.33 14.47
C THR A 283 -10.54 -24.83 14.28
N PHE A 284 -9.56 -25.20 13.47
CA PHE A 284 -9.20 -26.60 13.27
C PHE A 284 -8.23 -27.09 14.34
N ILE A 285 -7.17 -26.35 14.60
CA ILE A 285 -6.13 -26.74 15.58
C ILE A 285 -6.70 -26.87 17.00
N SER A 286 -7.63 -25.99 17.39
CA SER A 286 -8.24 -26.05 18.72
C SER A 286 -9.06 -27.34 19.01
N ASN A 287 -9.41 -28.07 17.97
CA ASN A 287 -10.14 -29.33 18.06
C ASN A 287 -9.26 -30.56 17.73
N ASP A 288 -7.99 -30.36 17.46
CA ASP A 288 -7.05 -31.41 17.10
C ASP A 288 -6.23 -31.84 18.33
N SER A 289 -6.34 -33.12 18.70
CA SER A 289 -5.62 -33.70 19.84
C SER A 289 -4.09 -33.74 19.67
N GLY A 290 -3.58 -33.51 18.47
CA GLY A 290 -2.16 -33.37 18.15
C GLY A 290 -1.54 -32.05 18.64
N PHE A 291 -2.34 -31.16 19.24
CA PHE A 291 -1.87 -29.85 19.72
C PHE A 291 -2.29 -29.60 21.17
N LEU A 292 -1.33 -29.18 21.98
CA LEU A 292 -1.55 -28.80 23.36
C LEU A 292 -1.60 -27.27 23.49
N GLU A 293 -2.70 -26.72 24.01
CA GLU A 293 -2.81 -25.31 24.32
C GLU A 293 -1.90 -24.96 25.51
N MET A 294 -0.88 -24.11 25.24
CA MET A 294 0.12 -23.69 26.22
C MET A 294 -0.20 -22.33 26.83
N TYR A 295 -0.79 -21.42 26.02
CA TYR A 295 -1.15 -20.07 26.41
C TYR A 295 -2.40 -19.61 25.67
N ASN A 296 -3.21 -18.81 26.35
CA ASN A 296 -4.46 -18.31 25.78
C ASN A 296 -4.82 -16.96 26.43
N ASP A 297 -4.96 -15.90 25.63
CA ASP A 297 -5.49 -14.60 26.06
C ASP A 297 -6.76 -14.23 25.26
N ASP A 298 -7.24 -13.00 25.34
CA ASP A 298 -8.46 -12.57 24.64
C ASP A 298 -8.37 -12.64 23.11
N ASN A 299 -7.18 -12.52 22.54
CA ASN A 299 -6.94 -12.35 21.11
C ASN A 299 -6.08 -13.43 20.47
N PHE A 300 -5.16 -14.02 21.23
CA PHE A 300 -4.15 -14.96 20.73
C PHE A 300 -4.12 -16.25 21.54
N VAL A 301 -3.60 -17.28 20.90
CA VAL A 301 -3.39 -18.60 21.51
C VAL A 301 -2.06 -19.16 21.04
N VAL A 302 -1.36 -19.87 21.90
CA VAL A 302 -0.10 -20.57 21.60
C VAL A 302 -0.31 -22.06 21.84
N TYR A 303 0.06 -22.86 20.85
CA TYR A 303 0.02 -24.31 20.92
C TYR A 303 1.43 -24.90 20.81
N GLU A 304 1.65 -26.02 21.49
CA GLU A 304 2.73 -26.96 21.26
C GLU A 304 2.20 -28.13 20.42
N ARG A 305 2.96 -28.55 19.42
CA ARG A 305 2.64 -29.73 18.62
C ARG A 305 3.11 -30.97 19.34
N CYS A 306 2.18 -31.83 19.71
CA CYS A 306 2.43 -33.15 20.29
C CYS A 306 2.76 -34.12 19.14
N LYS A 307 4.00 -34.57 19.02
CA LYS A 307 4.39 -35.58 18.02
C LYS A 307 4.04 -36.97 18.51
#